data_b596668831eb7b0d154f3266be39ae69
#
_entry.id   b596668831eb7b0d154f3266be39ae69
#
_cell.length_a   1.000
_cell.length_b   1.000
_cell.length_c   1.000
_cell.angle_alpha   90.00
_cell.angle_beta   90.00
_cell.angle_gamma   90.00
#
_symmetry.space_group_name_H-M   'P 1'
#
loop_
_entity.id
_entity.type
_entity.pdbx_description
1 polymer ?
#
loop_
_entity_poly.entity_id
_entity_poly.type
_entity_poly.pdbx_seq_one_letter_code
_entity_poly.pdbx_strand_id
1 'polypeptide(L)' 'MSQTEYIVIEAEEDGVHVIGLTRGSDTKFHHSEKLDAGEVMIAQFTEHTSAMKIRGKAKIHSAHGIVQAGK' A
#
# COMPACT_ATOMS: atom_id res chain seq x y z
N MET A 1 -3.26 -23.19 7.59
CA MET A 1 -3.23 -22.59 6.24
C MET A 1 -3.11 -21.09 6.35
N SER A 2 -2.11 -20.53 5.73
CA SER A 2 -1.93 -19.10 5.78
C SER A 2 -2.84 -18.43 4.76
N GLN A 3 -3.42 -17.32 5.15
CA GLN A 3 -4.17 -16.48 4.23
C GLN A 3 -3.30 -15.33 3.80
N THR A 4 -3.30 -15.09 2.52
CA THR A 4 -2.58 -13.96 1.98
C THR A 4 -3.55 -12.81 1.86
N GLU A 5 -3.25 -11.72 2.55
CA GLU A 5 -4.06 -10.52 2.43
C GLU A 5 -3.47 -9.61 1.36
N TYR A 6 -4.34 -8.99 0.64
CA TYR A 6 -3.93 -7.99 -0.34
C TYR A 6 -4.85 -6.80 -0.27
N ILE A 7 -4.37 -5.69 -0.78
CA ILE A 7 -5.14 -4.47 -0.88
C ILE A 7 -5.03 -3.94 -2.30
N VAL A 8 -6.01 -3.16 -2.69
CA VAL A 8 -6.02 -2.49 -3.98
C VAL A 8 -5.88 -1.01 -3.72
N ILE A 9 -4.87 -0.40 -4.30
CA ILE A 9 -4.57 1.02 -4.13
C ILE A 9 -4.88 1.72 -5.44
N GLU A 10 -5.82 2.65 -5.39
CA GLU A 10 -6.24 3.43 -6.54
C GLU A 10 -5.74 4.87 -6.37
N ALA A 11 -4.81 5.28 -7.20
CA ALA A 11 -4.25 6.63 -7.11
C ALA A 11 -5.24 7.64 -7.65
N GLU A 12 -5.50 8.69 -6.89
CA GLU A 12 -6.43 9.75 -7.28
C GLU A 12 -5.71 11.02 -7.74
N GLU A 13 -4.40 11.00 -7.69
CA GLU A 13 -3.57 12.11 -8.18
C GLU A 13 -2.23 11.54 -8.64
N ASP A 14 -1.46 12.34 -9.35
CA ASP A 14 -0.12 11.95 -9.78
C ASP A 14 0.82 11.97 -8.57
N GLY A 15 1.80 11.08 -8.59
CA GLY A 15 2.84 11.09 -7.59
C GLY A 15 2.47 10.43 -6.27
N VAL A 16 1.49 9.54 -6.28
CA VAL A 16 1.18 8.74 -5.10
C VAL A 16 2.28 7.71 -4.90
N HIS A 17 2.86 7.69 -3.70
CA HIS A 17 3.92 6.73 -3.38
C HIS A 17 3.39 5.63 -2.48
N VAL A 18 3.68 4.40 -2.85
CA VAL A 18 3.35 3.22 -2.05
C VAL A 18 4.67 2.60 -1.59
N ILE A 19 4.84 2.50 -0.30
CA ILE A 19 6.09 2.06 0.31
C ILE A 19 5.83 0.81 1.13
N GLY A 20 6.48 -0.29 0.76
CA GLY A 20 6.41 -1.54 1.51
C GLY A 20 7.46 -1.57 2.60
N LEU A 21 7.06 -1.93 3.80
CA LEU A 21 7.91 -1.93 4.99
C LEU A 21 7.86 -3.26 5.70
N THR A 22 8.96 -3.63 6.33
CA THR A 22 8.96 -4.67 7.34
C THR A 22 9.10 -4.00 8.69
N ARG A 23 8.18 -4.29 9.58
CA ARG A 23 8.24 -3.80 10.94
C ARG A 23 8.68 -4.89 11.88
N GLY A 24 9.57 -4.54 12.80
CA GLY A 24 10.10 -5.43 13.80
C GLY A 24 10.98 -4.62 14.74
N SER A 25 12.11 -5.18 15.14
CA SER A 25 13.07 -4.41 15.93
C SER A 25 13.63 -3.26 15.09
N ASP A 26 13.74 -3.46 13.79
CA ASP A 26 14.11 -2.41 12.84
C ASP A 26 13.07 -2.31 11.75
N THR A 27 12.73 -1.10 11.35
CA THR A 27 11.86 -0.88 10.20
C THR A 27 12.71 -0.78 8.95
N LYS A 28 12.42 -1.63 7.98
CA LYS A 28 13.14 -1.66 6.72
C LYS A 28 12.22 -1.40 5.56
N PHE A 29 12.72 -0.61 4.62
CA PHE A 29 12.03 -0.36 3.36
C PHE A 29 12.43 -1.44 2.38
N HIS A 30 11.45 -2.07 1.76
CA HIS A 30 11.70 -3.12 0.78
C HIS A 30 11.38 -2.69 -0.62
N HIS A 31 10.39 -1.82 -0.79
CA HIS A 31 9.90 -1.51 -2.10
C HIS A 31 9.18 -0.18 -2.09
N SER A 32 9.32 0.54 -3.16
CA SER A 32 8.65 1.82 -3.34
C SER A 32 8.18 1.93 -4.78
N GLU A 33 6.91 2.26 -4.96
CA GLU A 33 6.29 2.45 -6.27
C GLU A 33 5.64 3.82 -6.33
N LYS A 34 5.71 4.42 -7.49
CA LYS A 34 5.03 5.68 -7.75
C LYS A 34 3.85 5.42 -8.68
N LEU A 35 2.69 5.92 -8.32
CA LEU A 35 1.48 5.79 -9.13
C LEU A 35 1.03 7.16 -9.59
N ASP A 36 0.58 7.22 -10.83
CA ASP A 36 -0.04 8.43 -11.36
C ASP A 36 -1.56 8.30 -11.32
N ALA A 37 -2.25 9.42 -11.49
CA ALA A 37 -3.70 9.45 -11.41
C ALA A 37 -4.34 8.40 -12.30
N GLY A 38 -5.23 7.62 -11.73
CA GLY A 38 -5.94 6.56 -12.44
C GLY A 38 -5.23 5.22 -12.44
N GLU A 39 -3.99 5.16 -11.97
CA GLU A 39 -3.29 3.89 -11.86
C GLU A 39 -3.73 3.13 -10.63
N VAL A 40 -3.75 1.82 -10.75
CA VAL A 40 -4.18 0.93 -9.69
C VAL A 40 -3.07 -0.08 -9.43
N MET A 41 -2.78 -0.30 -8.16
CA MET A 41 -1.78 -1.28 -7.74
C MET A 41 -2.44 -2.29 -6.83
N ILE A 42 -2.19 -3.57 -7.08
CA ILE A 42 -2.62 -4.62 -6.17
C ILE A 42 -1.40 -5.03 -5.36
N ALA A 43 -1.46 -4.79 -4.07
CA ALA A 43 -0.33 -5.03 -3.18
C ALA A 43 -0.67 -6.15 -2.20
N GLN A 44 0.28 -7.02 -1.99
CA GLN A 44 0.10 -8.20 -1.17
C GLN A 44 0.98 -8.10 0.07
N PHE A 45 0.41 -8.40 1.22
CA PHE A 45 1.17 -8.47 2.46
C PHE A 45 1.82 -9.83 2.56
N THR A 46 3.09 -9.84 2.95
CA THR A 46 3.86 -11.06 3.13
C THR A 46 4.58 -10.98 4.47
N GLU A 47 5.32 -12.02 4.81
CA GLU A 47 6.13 -11.97 6.03
C GLU A 47 7.23 -10.92 5.96
N HIS A 48 7.62 -10.52 4.76
CA HIS A 48 8.63 -9.48 4.55
C HIS A 48 8.02 -8.09 4.47
N THR A 49 6.77 -7.99 4.07
CA THR A 49 6.06 -6.72 4.00
C THR A 49 4.90 -6.76 4.96
N SER A 50 5.11 -6.27 6.16
CA SER A 50 4.12 -6.31 7.22
C SER A 50 3.36 -4.99 7.36
N ALA A 51 3.76 -3.97 6.64
CA ALA A 51 3.08 -2.67 6.65
C ALA A 51 3.32 -1.97 5.33
N MET A 52 2.39 -1.10 4.96
CA MET A 52 2.54 -0.25 3.79
C MET A 52 2.20 1.16 4.16
N LYS A 53 2.98 2.07 3.62
CA LYS A 53 2.76 3.50 3.81
C LYS A 53 2.37 4.08 2.46
N ILE A 54 1.29 4.83 2.43
CA ILE A 54 0.82 5.45 1.20
C ILE A 54 0.88 6.96 1.38
N ARG A 55 1.58 7.62 0.48
CA ARG A 55 1.70 9.07 0.46
C ARG A 55 0.99 9.61 -0.76
N GLY A 56 0.11 10.57 -0.55
CA GLY A 56 -0.67 11.17 -1.61
C GLY A 56 -2.12 10.73 -1.53
N LYS A 57 -2.91 11.20 -2.46
CA LYS A 57 -4.34 10.97 -2.45
C LYS A 57 -4.68 9.68 -3.16
N ALA A 58 -5.21 8.71 -2.41
CA ALA A 58 -5.52 7.40 -2.95
C ALA A 58 -6.65 6.75 -2.16
N LYS A 59 -7.37 5.85 -2.82
CA LYS A 59 -8.32 4.98 -2.17
C LYS A 59 -7.69 3.60 -2.00
N ILE A 60 -7.80 3.07 -0.80
CA ILE A 60 -7.27 1.75 -0.50
C ILE A 60 -8.45 0.84 -0.19
N HIS A 61 -8.64 -0.17 -1.02
CA HIS A 61 -9.70 -1.17 -0.85
C HIS A 61 -9.11 -2.39 -0.18
N SER A 62 -9.70 -2.80 0.92
CA SER A 62 -9.25 -3.97 1.66
C SER A 62 -10.43 -4.83 2.05
N ALA A 63 -10.15 -5.98 2.67
CA ALA A 63 -11.18 -6.85 3.19
C ALA A 63 -11.98 -6.19 4.32
N HIS A 64 -11.43 -5.15 4.93
CA HIS A 64 -12.06 -4.44 6.04
C HIS A 64 -12.73 -3.14 5.63
N GLY A 65 -12.79 -2.87 4.34
CA GLY A 65 -13.44 -1.67 3.83
C GLY A 65 -12.50 -0.79 3.04
N ILE A 66 -12.93 0.44 2.82
CA ILE A 66 -12.18 1.41 2.03
C ILE A 66 -11.58 2.45 2.95
N VAL A 67 -10.29 2.69 2.79
CA VAL A 67 -9.57 3.71 3.54
C VAL A 67 -9.12 4.78 2.56
N GLN A 68 -9.33 6.04 2.92
CA GLN A 68 -8.91 7.17 2.11
C GLN A 68 -7.57 7.68 2.61
N ALA A 69 -6.58 7.71 1.73
CA ALA A 69 -5.28 8.31 2.01
C ALA A 69 -5.24 9.72 1.44
N GLY A 70 -4.57 10.62 2.14
CA GLY A 70 -4.46 12.00 1.74
C GLY A 70 -5.76 12.77 1.96
N LYS A 71 -5.78 13.98 1.47
CA LYS A 71 -6.96 14.86 1.63
C LYS A 71 -7.30 15.54 0.34
#